data_9e970910e760fb2b163178833c9ba40f
#
_entry.id   9e970910e760fb2b163178833c9ba40f
#
_cell.length_a   1.000
_cell.length_b   1.000
_cell.length_c   1.000
_cell.angle_alpha   90.00
_cell.angle_beta   90.00
_cell.angle_gamma   90.00
#
_symmetry.space_group_name_H-M   'P 1'
#
loop_
_entity.id
_entity.type
_entity.pdbx_description
1 polymer ?
#
loop_
_entity_poly.entity_id
_entity_poly.type
_entity_poly.pdbx_seq_one_letter_code
_entity_poly.pdbx_strand_id
1 'polypeptide(L)'
;MILYFTADWCAPCKRVRPIVEQLNKDQSDVRFFIIDVDLEAEMASDFEIKSVPTFVVMKDNTEIHRVSGVQTRDQLEELINYE
;
A
#
# COMPACT_ATOMS: atom_id res chain seq x y z
N MET A 1 6.62 -3.98 6.86
CA MET A 1 5.19 -3.71 6.76
C MET A 1 4.93 -2.65 5.70
N ILE A 2 3.98 -2.90 4.83
CA ILE A 2 3.63 -1.95 3.78
C ILE A 2 2.16 -1.59 3.93
N LEU A 3 1.88 -0.29 4.04
CA LEU A 3 0.53 0.21 4.13
C LEU A 3 0.05 0.58 2.73
N TYR A 4 -1.02 -0.06 2.29
CA TYR A 4 -1.62 0.22 0.98
C TYR A 4 -2.89 1.03 1.18
N PHE A 5 -2.82 2.31 0.85
CA PHE A 5 -3.96 3.21 0.97
C PHE A 5 -4.76 3.17 -0.33
N THR A 6 -6.05 2.89 -0.20
CA THR A 6 -6.94 2.67 -1.32
C THR A 6 -8.31 3.31 -1.05
N ALA A 7 -9.19 3.27 -2.04
CA ALA A 7 -10.57 3.72 -1.89
C ALA A 7 -11.46 2.96 -2.87
N ASP A 8 -12.72 2.75 -2.49
CA ASP A 8 -13.67 2.02 -3.33
C ASP A 8 -13.97 2.71 -4.64
N TRP A 9 -13.95 4.05 -4.64
CA TRP A 9 -14.21 4.85 -5.85
C TRP A 9 -13.02 4.96 -6.78
N CYS A 10 -11.88 4.42 -6.41
CA CYS A 10 -10.63 4.58 -7.14
C CYS A 10 -10.46 3.47 -8.18
N ALA A 11 -10.63 3.79 -9.47
CA ALA A 11 -10.47 2.83 -10.55
C ALA A 11 -9.04 2.27 -10.65
N PRO A 12 -7.98 3.11 -10.57
CA PRO A 12 -6.60 2.58 -10.57
C PRO A 12 -6.33 1.62 -9.43
N CYS A 13 -6.94 1.85 -8.25
CA CYS A 13 -6.77 0.96 -7.10
C CYS A 13 -7.32 -0.43 -7.39
N LYS A 14 -8.39 -0.53 -8.16
CA LYS A 14 -8.99 -1.81 -8.50
C LYS A 14 -8.09 -2.68 -9.36
N ARG A 15 -7.18 -2.07 -10.12
CA ARG A 15 -6.20 -2.82 -10.92
C ARG A 15 -5.05 -3.35 -10.07
N VAL A 16 -4.69 -2.61 -9.04
CA VAL A 16 -3.56 -2.97 -8.18
C VAL A 16 -3.96 -3.98 -7.12
N ARG A 17 -5.19 -3.91 -6.63
CA ARG A 17 -5.65 -4.72 -5.51
C ARG A 17 -5.45 -6.23 -5.71
N PRO A 18 -5.78 -6.82 -6.86
CA PRO A 18 -5.55 -8.25 -7.05
C PRO A 18 -4.09 -8.64 -6.93
N ILE A 19 -3.18 -7.75 -7.35
CA ILE A 19 -1.74 -8.00 -7.25
C ILE A 19 -1.32 -7.99 -5.78
N VAL A 20 -1.81 -7.02 -5.02
CA VAL A 20 -1.54 -6.92 -3.58
C VAL A 20 -2.04 -8.16 -2.85
N GLU A 21 -3.27 -8.59 -3.16
CA GLU A 21 -3.85 -9.77 -2.54
C GLU A 21 -3.05 -11.03 -2.86
N GLN A 22 -2.58 -11.14 -4.11
CA GLN A 22 -1.78 -12.29 -4.51
C GLN A 22 -0.42 -12.29 -3.80
N LEU A 23 0.22 -11.13 -3.68
CA LEU A 23 1.48 -11.03 -2.96
C LEU A 23 1.31 -11.37 -1.48
N ASN A 24 0.20 -11.00 -0.88
CA ASN A 24 -0.09 -11.36 0.51
C ASN A 24 -0.22 -12.87 0.70
N LYS A 25 -0.65 -13.59 -0.33
CA LYS A 25 -0.73 -15.05 -0.29
C LYS A 25 0.64 -15.69 -0.51
N ASP A 26 1.45 -15.10 -1.38
CA ASP A 26 2.73 -15.68 -1.77
C ASP A 26 3.84 -15.41 -0.74
N GLN A 27 3.74 -14.30 -0.02
CA GLN A 27 4.75 -13.86 0.94
C GLN A 27 4.27 -14.11 2.35
N SER A 28 5.06 -14.81 3.16
CA SER A 28 4.71 -15.07 4.54
C SER A 28 5.28 -14.03 5.51
N ASP A 29 6.36 -13.36 5.13
CA ASP A 29 7.09 -12.46 6.03
C ASP A 29 6.68 -11.00 5.92
N VAL A 30 6.25 -10.58 4.72
CA VAL A 30 5.87 -9.19 4.46
C VAL A 30 4.41 -9.16 4.05
N ARG A 31 3.67 -8.24 4.65
CA ARG A 31 2.24 -8.11 4.36
C ARG A 31 1.90 -6.70 3.96
N PHE A 32 1.04 -6.60 2.96
CA PHE A 32 0.41 -5.36 2.59
C PHE A 32 -0.87 -5.22 3.42
N PHE A 33 -0.93 -4.15 4.21
CA PHE A 33 -2.13 -3.84 4.98
C PHE A 33 -3.00 -2.92 4.15
N ILE A 34 -4.18 -3.39 3.79
CA ILE A 34 -5.10 -2.65 2.92
C ILE A 34 -5.90 -1.67 3.77
N ILE A 35 -5.75 -0.39 3.49
CA ILE A 35 -6.35 0.68 4.28
C ILE A 35 -7.24 1.54 3.37
N ASP A 36 -8.54 1.52 3.64
CA ASP A 36 -9.50 2.35 2.93
C ASP A 36 -9.46 3.76 3.53
N VAL A 37 -9.12 4.76 2.72
CA VAL A 37 -8.96 6.13 3.21
C VAL A 37 -10.25 6.75 3.70
N ASP A 38 -11.40 6.26 3.25
CA ASP A 38 -12.69 6.76 3.70
C ASP A 38 -13.08 6.16 5.04
N LEU A 39 -12.76 4.88 5.26
CA LEU A 39 -13.02 4.21 6.52
C LEU A 39 -12.01 4.58 7.60
N GLU A 40 -10.77 4.81 7.18
CA GLU A 40 -9.65 5.14 8.08
C GLU A 40 -9.15 6.56 7.79
N ALA A 41 -10.09 7.53 7.81
CA ALA A 41 -9.78 8.90 7.43
C ALA A 41 -8.72 9.55 8.31
N GLU A 42 -8.73 9.24 9.60
CA GLU A 42 -7.75 9.79 10.53
C GLU A 42 -6.35 9.30 10.22
N MET A 43 -6.21 8.01 9.94
CA MET A 43 -4.93 7.42 9.57
C MET A 43 -4.42 7.98 8.25
N ALA A 44 -5.31 8.14 7.27
CA ALA A 44 -4.95 8.74 5.99
C ALA A 44 -4.46 10.17 6.19
N SER A 45 -5.09 10.92 7.08
CA SER A 45 -4.68 12.28 7.40
C SER A 45 -3.31 12.31 8.10
N ASP A 46 -3.10 11.40 9.03
CA ASP A 46 -1.83 11.31 9.76
C ASP A 46 -0.66 11.02 8.83
N PHE A 47 -0.88 10.21 7.82
CA PHE A 47 0.14 9.91 6.80
C PHE A 47 0.16 10.92 5.66
N GLU A 48 -0.71 11.93 5.71
CA GLU A 48 -0.81 12.96 4.67
C GLU A 48 -1.01 12.35 3.28
N ILE A 49 -1.94 11.39 3.19
CA ILE A 49 -2.26 10.73 1.93
C ILE A 49 -3.06 11.69 1.04
N LYS A 50 -2.50 12.06 -0.11
CA LYS A 50 -3.11 13.04 -1.03
C LYS A 50 -3.69 12.40 -2.27
N SER A 51 -3.33 11.15 -2.53
CA SER A 51 -3.83 10.42 -3.70
C SER A 51 -3.85 8.93 -3.40
N VAL A 52 -4.65 8.20 -4.15
CA VAL A 52 -4.69 6.73 -4.06
C VAL A 52 -4.51 6.15 -5.46
N PRO A 53 -3.88 4.98 -5.60
CA PRO A 53 -3.26 4.21 -4.53
C PRO A 53 -1.93 4.82 -4.07
N THR A 54 -1.61 4.66 -2.79
CA THR A 54 -0.31 5.05 -2.23
C THR A 54 0.18 3.92 -1.34
N PHE A 55 1.45 3.61 -1.48
CA PHE A 55 2.11 2.54 -0.72
C PHE A 55 3.17 3.16 0.17
N VAL A 56 3.07 2.91 1.47
CA VAL A 56 4.01 3.42 2.47
C VAL A 56 4.73 2.25 3.11
N VAL A 57 6.05 2.22 2.96
CA VAL A 57 6.88 1.17 3.57
C VAL A 57 7.28 1.63 4.96
N MET A 58 6.95 0.81 5.96
CA MET A 58 7.23 1.09 7.36
C MET A 58 8.25 0.11 7.91
N LYS A 59 9.17 0.62 8.70
CA LYS A 59 10.12 -0.20 9.44
C LYS A 59 10.31 0.41 10.82
N ASP A 60 10.10 -0.39 11.86
CA ASP A 60 10.25 0.04 13.26
C ASP A 60 9.44 1.32 13.55
N ASN A 61 8.20 1.34 13.08
CA ASN A 61 7.26 2.45 13.23
C ASN A 61 7.70 3.74 12.53
N THR A 62 8.60 3.62 11.57
CA THR A 62 9.10 4.76 10.80
C THR A 62 8.83 4.53 9.32
N GLU A 63 8.30 5.55 8.64
CA GLU A 63 8.14 5.52 7.20
C GLU A 63 9.53 5.64 6.56
N ILE A 64 9.92 4.63 5.76
CA ILE A 64 11.23 4.63 5.11
C ILE A 64 11.14 4.84 3.60
N HIS A 65 9.95 4.64 3.01
CA HIS A 65 9.77 4.84 1.58
C HIS A 65 8.29 4.97 1.26
N ARG A 66 7.99 5.65 0.14
CA ARG A 66 6.60 5.87 -0.27
C ARG A 66 6.54 5.97 -1.80
N VAL A 67 5.54 5.32 -2.40
CA VAL A 67 5.26 5.47 -3.82
C VAL A 67 3.77 5.67 -4.02
N SER A 68 3.40 6.44 -5.03
CA SER A 68 1.99 6.70 -5.37
C SER A 68 1.72 6.28 -6.80
N GLY A 69 0.45 5.95 -7.07
CA GLY A 69 0.01 5.55 -8.39
C GLY A 69 0.08 4.04 -8.58
N VAL A 70 -0.39 3.59 -9.74
CA VAL A 70 -0.41 2.16 -10.09
C VAL A 70 1.01 1.62 -10.14
N GLN A 71 1.22 0.51 -9.45
CA GLN A 71 2.51 -0.18 -9.43
C GLN A 71 2.36 -1.54 -10.09
N THR A 72 3.37 -1.97 -10.81
CA THR A 72 3.43 -3.32 -11.34
C THR A 72 3.76 -4.30 -10.21
N ARG A 73 3.57 -5.60 -10.47
CA ARG A 73 3.96 -6.62 -9.50
C ARG A 73 5.44 -6.50 -9.14
N ASP A 74 6.31 -6.29 -10.13
CA ASP A 74 7.75 -6.16 -9.90
C ASP A 74 8.06 -4.96 -9.00
N GLN A 75 7.37 -3.84 -9.22
CA GLN A 75 7.56 -2.64 -8.39
C GLN A 75 7.12 -2.88 -6.95
N LEU A 76 6.02 -3.61 -6.77
CA LEU A 76 5.54 -3.95 -5.42
C LEU A 76 6.50 -4.93 -4.73
N GLU A 77 7.08 -5.86 -5.48
CA GLU A 77 8.07 -6.77 -4.92
C GLU A 77 9.33 -6.01 -4.49
N GLU A 78 9.69 -4.95 -5.21
CA GLU A 78 10.81 -4.09 -4.80
C GLU A 78 10.54 -3.41 -3.47
N LEU A 79 9.29 -3.02 -3.20
CA LEU A 79 8.94 -2.42 -1.91
C LEU A 79 9.18 -3.40 -0.76
N ILE A 80 8.94 -4.68 -0.99
CA ILE A 80 9.20 -5.71 0.00
C ILE A 80 10.68 -5.74 0.37
N ASN A 81 11.54 -5.50 -0.60
CA ASN A 81 12.99 -5.53 -0.38
C ASN A 81 13.51 -4.35 0.44
N TYR A 82 12.73 -3.30 0.64
CA TYR A 82 13.12 -2.19 1.52
C TYR A 82 13.18 -2.62 2.98
N GLU A 83 12.50 -3.67 3.31
CA GLU A 83 12.50 -4.19 4.67
C GLU A 83 13.63 -5.18 4.87
#